data_bcc092193dbec11439c07be4a2d66d3a
#
_entry.id   bcc092193dbec11439c07be4a2d66d3a
#
_cell.length_a   1.000
_cell.length_b   1.000
_cell.length_c   1.000
_cell.angle_alpha   90.00
_cell.angle_beta   90.00
_cell.angle_gamma   90.00
#
_symmetry.space_group_name_H-M   'P 1'
#
loop_
_entity.id
_entity.type
_entity.pdbx_description
1 polymer ?
#
loop_
_entity_poly.entity_id
_entity_poly.type
_entity_poly.pdbx_seq_one_letter_code
_entity_poly.pdbx_strand_id
1 'polypeptide(L)'
;NVAGTYDNSAGTITAGSNGAISIDGVTPSASDRVLLKNQTDATENGLYLVTTVGDGSTAYVLTRTPDADAAAEITGGAFVFVEQGTANADNGYVFTHNGTPTLGTTDITVEQFSGAGQISAGAALTKTGNQLDVAVDDSTLEISSDALQIKTTYPGQTSITTLGTIATGTWNATAIGTTKGGTGLTSYSTGDIIRASGANTLAALSLGASGKILQSNGSNVVYGDIDGGTF
;
A
#
# COMPACT_ATOMS: atom_id res chain seq x y z
N ASN A 1 5.07 20.35 -20.26
CA ASN A 1 5.84 21.32 -21.04
C ASN A 1 5.08 21.72 -22.31
N VAL A 2 5.47 22.81 -22.93
CA VAL A 2 5.01 23.25 -24.23
C VAL A 2 6.21 23.33 -25.19
N ALA A 3 5.96 23.08 -26.47
CA ALA A 3 7.00 23.18 -27.49
C ALA A 3 7.10 24.61 -28.01
N GLY A 4 8.32 25.16 -28.11
CA GLY A 4 8.49 26.51 -28.67
C GLY A 4 9.91 27.00 -28.51
N THR A 5 10.15 28.21 -28.99
CA THR A 5 11.41 28.93 -28.79
C THR A 5 11.20 30.00 -27.73
N TYR A 6 12.03 29.95 -26.70
CA TYR A 6 12.03 30.94 -25.63
C TYR A 6 12.90 32.13 -26.01
N ASP A 7 12.36 33.33 -25.90
CA ASP A 7 13.10 34.60 -25.99
C ASP A 7 13.15 35.22 -24.60
N ASN A 8 14.32 35.15 -23.95
CA ASN A 8 14.52 35.69 -22.61
C ASN A 8 14.39 37.23 -22.53
N SER A 9 14.70 37.92 -23.59
CA SER A 9 14.61 39.40 -23.61
C SER A 9 13.18 39.90 -23.72
N ALA A 10 12.34 39.15 -24.39
CA ALA A 10 10.90 39.44 -24.53
C ALA A 10 10.06 38.69 -23.47
N GLY A 11 10.63 37.72 -22.76
CA GLY A 11 9.92 36.86 -21.82
C GLY A 11 8.87 36.00 -22.50
N THR A 12 9.09 35.58 -23.76
CA THR A 12 8.09 34.91 -24.57
C THR A 12 8.48 33.49 -24.97
N ILE A 13 7.48 32.62 -25.11
CA ILE A 13 7.61 31.31 -25.79
C ILE A 13 6.72 31.35 -27.03
N THR A 14 7.33 31.17 -28.20
CA THR A 14 6.61 31.13 -29.47
C THR A 14 6.67 29.72 -30.05
N ALA A 15 5.53 29.15 -30.41
CA ALA A 15 5.48 27.84 -31.05
C ALA A 15 6.27 27.81 -32.37
N GLY A 16 6.94 26.70 -32.62
CA GLY A 16 7.69 26.49 -33.87
C GLY A 16 6.83 26.20 -35.12
N SER A 17 5.52 25.99 -34.92
CA SER A 17 4.54 25.71 -35.97
C SER A 17 3.18 26.28 -35.58
N ASN A 18 2.34 26.49 -36.59
CA ASN A 18 0.95 26.93 -36.37
C ASN A 18 0.18 25.83 -35.62
N GLY A 19 -0.74 26.25 -34.76
CA GLY A 19 -1.56 25.35 -33.94
C GLY A 19 -2.03 25.99 -32.65
N ALA A 20 -3.18 25.60 -32.18
CA ALA A 20 -3.70 26.04 -30.89
C ALA A 20 -2.89 25.39 -29.77
N ILE A 21 -2.62 26.16 -28.69
CA ILE A 21 -1.99 25.63 -27.51
C ILE A 21 -2.94 24.69 -26.73
N SER A 22 -2.41 23.63 -26.19
CA SER A 22 -3.11 22.77 -25.21
C SER A 22 -2.18 22.52 -24.04
N ILE A 23 -2.66 22.74 -22.83
CA ILE A 23 -1.91 22.53 -21.59
C ILE A 23 -2.76 21.66 -20.67
N ASP A 24 -2.21 20.51 -20.27
CA ASP A 24 -2.88 19.56 -19.37
C ASP A 24 -4.33 19.23 -19.80
N GLY A 25 -4.54 19.02 -21.11
CA GLY A 25 -5.85 18.68 -21.68
C GLY A 25 -6.83 19.84 -21.84
N VAL A 26 -6.43 21.06 -21.47
CA VAL A 26 -7.24 22.27 -21.63
C VAL A 26 -6.66 23.14 -22.76
N THR A 27 -7.55 23.70 -23.60
CA THR A 27 -7.20 24.77 -24.52
C THR A 27 -7.53 26.09 -23.84
N PRO A 28 -6.53 26.85 -23.36
CA PRO A 28 -6.78 28.11 -22.66
C PRO A 28 -7.25 29.20 -23.64
N SER A 29 -7.90 30.22 -23.10
CA SER A 29 -8.28 31.43 -23.84
C SER A 29 -7.14 32.46 -23.83
N ALA A 30 -7.24 33.45 -24.73
CA ALA A 30 -6.33 34.60 -24.68
C ALA A 30 -6.47 35.33 -23.34
N SER A 31 -5.35 35.72 -22.76
CA SER A 31 -5.18 36.31 -21.43
C SER A 31 -5.35 35.35 -20.23
N ASP A 32 -5.61 34.08 -20.46
CA ASP A 32 -5.51 33.11 -19.36
C ASP A 32 -4.07 32.99 -18.86
N ARG A 33 -3.92 32.75 -17.55
CA ARG A 33 -2.63 32.51 -16.91
C ARG A 33 -2.35 31.00 -16.90
N VAL A 34 -1.14 30.64 -17.27
CA VAL A 34 -0.70 29.24 -17.30
C VAL A 34 0.59 29.06 -16.51
N LEU A 35 0.68 27.98 -15.78
CA LEU A 35 1.89 27.56 -15.07
C LEU A 35 2.67 26.56 -15.93
N LEU A 36 3.86 26.92 -16.36
CA LEU A 36 4.83 25.99 -16.93
C LEU A 36 5.83 25.60 -15.85
N LYS A 37 5.84 24.29 -15.47
CA LYS A 37 6.67 23.78 -14.36
C LYS A 37 7.61 22.66 -14.75
N ASN A 38 7.50 22.14 -15.97
CA ASN A 38 8.26 20.99 -16.46
C ASN A 38 8.76 21.24 -17.89
N GLN A 39 9.26 22.44 -18.19
CA GLN A 39 9.91 22.69 -19.46
C GLN A 39 11.20 21.86 -19.56
N THR A 40 11.61 21.54 -20.78
CA THR A 40 12.84 20.79 -21.05
C THR A 40 14.06 21.58 -20.55
N ASP A 41 14.05 22.88 -20.73
CA ASP A 41 14.95 23.81 -20.07
C ASP A 41 14.22 24.44 -18.88
N ALA A 42 14.63 24.13 -17.67
CA ALA A 42 13.97 24.60 -16.45
C ALA A 42 14.07 26.11 -16.25
N THR A 43 14.97 26.78 -16.94
CA THR A 43 15.06 28.27 -16.93
C THR A 43 13.83 28.93 -17.57
N GLU A 44 13.08 28.18 -18.38
CA GLU A 44 11.84 28.61 -19.03
C GLU A 44 10.59 28.38 -18.17
N ASN A 45 10.70 27.68 -17.05
CA ASN A 45 9.55 27.51 -16.14
C ASN A 45 9.06 28.85 -15.60
N GLY A 46 7.78 28.92 -15.20
CA GLY A 46 7.20 30.14 -14.64
C GLY A 46 5.74 30.32 -14.96
N LEU A 47 5.24 31.53 -14.71
CA LEU A 47 3.88 31.95 -15.01
C LEU A 47 3.84 32.75 -16.31
N TYR A 48 2.90 32.40 -17.18
CA TYR A 48 2.73 33.01 -18.48
C TYR A 48 1.28 33.41 -18.72
N LEU A 49 1.08 34.47 -19.50
CA LEU A 49 -0.21 34.80 -20.16
C LEU A 49 -0.23 34.15 -21.54
N VAL A 50 -1.38 33.63 -21.93
CA VAL A 50 -1.63 33.23 -23.31
C VAL A 50 -1.87 34.49 -24.13
N THR A 51 -0.84 35.00 -24.81
CA THR A 51 -0.92 36.20 -25.63
C THR A 51 -1.62 35.89 -26.95
N THR A 52 -1.31 34.73 -27.54
CA THR A 52 -1.97 34.20 -28.73
C THR A 52 -2.26 32.73 -28.52
N VAL A 53 -3.53 32.31 -28.67
CA VAL A 53 -3.93 30.90 -28.51
C VAL A 53 -3.37 30.04 -29.64
N GLY A 54 -3.21 30.61 -30.83
CA GLY A 54 -2.83 29.91 -32.05
C GLY A 54 -4.02 29.18 -32.71
N ASP A 55 -3.83 28.85 -33.97
CA ASP A 55 -4.78 28.10 -34.79
C ASP A 55 -4.07 27.46 -36.01
N GLY A 56 -4.78 26.91 -36.95
CA GLY A 56 -4.21 26.29 -38.17
C GLY A 56 -3.36 27.21 -39.03
N SER A 57 -3.41 28.53 -38.84
CA SER A 57 -2.67 29.55 -39.59
C SER A 57 -1.72 30.39 -38.72
N THR A 58 -1.83 30.30 -37.42
CA THR A 58 -1.10 31.14 -36.44
C THR A 58 -0.48 30.30 -35.36
N ALA A 59 0.78 30.55 -35.05
CA ALA A 59 1.47 29.95 -33.90
C ALA A 59 0.99 30.55 -32.58
N TYR A 60 0.92 29.75 -31.52
CA TYR A 60 0.65 30.29 -30.19
C TYR A 60 1.84 31.09 -29.64
N VAL A 61 1.54 32.04 -28.79
CA VAL A 61 2.53 32.85 -28.07
C VAL A 61 2.13 32.95 -26.61
N LEU A 62 3.09 32.64 -25.75
CA LEU A 62 3.00 32.84 -24.30
C LEU A 62 3.95 33.97 -23.92
N THR A 63 3.57 34.82 -22.99
CA THR A 63 4.41 35.90 -22.44
C THR A 63 4.43 35.80 -20.94
N ARG A 64 5.59 35.93 -20.29
CA ARG A 64 5.65 35.95 -18.82
C ARG A 64 4.63 36.95 -18.27
N THR A 65 3.97 36.58 -17.15
CA THR A 65 2.99 37.48 -16.53
C THR A 65 3.69 38.68 -15.93
N PRO A 66 3.10 39.90 -15.91
CA PRO A 66 3.72 41.10 -15.38
C PRO A 66 4.12 41.04 -13.89
N ASP A 67 3.59 40.05 -13.15
CA ASP A 67 3.91 39.77 -11.75
C ASP A 67 4.88 38.59 -11.60
N ALA A 68 5.50 38.13 -12.68
CA ALA A 68 6.49 37.07 -12.73
C ALA A 68 7.41 37.20 -13.96
N ASP A 69 7.66 38.43 -14.44
CA ASP A 69 8.55 38.74 -15.56
C ASP A 69 9.90 39.31 -15.10
N ALA A 70 10.06 39.58 -13.82
CA ALA A 70 11.28 40.06 -13.22
C ALA A 70 11.80 39.10 -12.14
N ALA A 71 13.11 39.02 -11.99
CA ALA A 71 13.77 38.10 -11.05
C ALA A 71 13.30 38.27 -9.58
N ALA A 72 12.96 39.50 -9.18
CA ALA A 72 12.50 39.80 -7.82
C ALA A 72 11.07 39.32 -7.53
N GLU A 73 10.30 38.98 -8.56
CA GLU A 73 8.90 38.55 -8.47
C GLU A 73 8.78 37.05 -8.38
N ILE A 74 9.78 36.32 -8.90
CA ILE A 74 9.86 34.86 -8.83
C ILE A 74 10.82 34.49 -7.72
N THR A 75 10.38 34.60 -6.47
CA THR A 75 11.21 34.24 -5.30
C THR A 75 10.82 32.87 -4.77
N GLY A 76 11.77 32.18 -4.13
CA GLY A 76 11.48 30.94 -3.41
C GLY A 76 10.40 31.17 -2.37
N GLY A 77 9.37 30.30 -2.36
CA GLY A 77 8.21 30.44 -1.50
C GLY A 77 7.01 31.16 -2.14
N ALA A 78 7.17 31.81 -3.30
CA ALA A 78 6.01 32.24 -4.07
C ALA A 78 5.17 31.01 -4.48
N PHE A 79 3.84 31.12 -4.46
CA PHE A 79 2.98 30.00 -4.76
C PHE A 79 1.84 30.39 -5.71
N VAL A 80 1.27 29.38 -6.37
CA VAL A 80 0.16 29.51 -7.28
C VAL A 80 -0.80 28.34 -7.09
N PHE A 81 -2.09 28.61 -7.23
CA PHE A 81 -3.11 27.57 -7.27
C PHE A 81 -3.56 27.37 -8.72
N VAL A 82 -3.63 26.13 -9.18
CA VAL A 82 -4.04 25.75 -10.53
C VAL A 82 -5.49 25.31 -10.47
N GLU A 83 -6.38 26.07 -11.14
CA GLU A 83 -7.82 25.82 -11.11
C GLU A 83 -8.29 24.80 -12.16
N GLN A 84 -7.58 24.70 -13.29
CA GLN A 84 -7.99 23.86 -14.42
C GLN A 84 -6.87 22.97 -14.91
N GLY A 85 -7.23 21.79 -15.41
CA GLY A 85 -6.33 20.78 -15.94
C GLY A 85 -6.89 19.38 -15.75
N THR A 86 -6.41 18.42 -16.52
CA THR A 86 -6.81 17.01 -16.37
C THR A 86 -6.10 16.34 -15.21
N ALA A 87 -4.81 16.67 -15.00
CA ALA A 87 -3.97 16.04 -13.97
C ALA A 87 -3.58 17.00 -12.84
N ASN A 88 -3.56 18.32 -13.11
CA ASN A 88 -3.02 19.30 -12.17
C ASN A 88 -4.06 20.31 -11.67
N ALA A 89 -5.35 20.17 -12.00
CA ALA A 89 -6.41 20.99 -11.41
C ALA A 89 -6.48 20.81 -9.89
N ASP A 90 -6.94 21.85 -9.20
CA ASP A 90 -7.15 21.90 -7.75
C ASP A 90 -5.89 21.62 -6.93
N ASN A 91 -4.72 21.95 -7.48
CA ASN A 91 -3.43 21.76 -6.84
C ASN A 91 -2.70 23.09 -6.62
N GLY A 92 -2.01 23.18 -5.48
CA GLY A 92 -1.12 24.30 -5.15
C GLY A 92 0.33 23.95 -5.47
N TYR A 93 1.03 24.89 -6.06
CA TYR A 93 2.44 24.80 -6.43
C TYR A 93 3.23 25.92 -5.80
N VAL A 94 4.48 25.62 -5.41
CA VAL A 94 5.41 26.58 -4.81
C VAL A 94 6.71 26.60 -5.60
N PHE A 95 7.28 27.78 -5.77
CA PHE A 95 8.62 27.93 -6.33
C PHE A 95 9.65 27.60 -5.24
N THR A 96 10.55 26.65 -5.51
CA THR A 96 11.44 26.05 -4.50
C THR A 96 12.92 26.42 -4.70
N HIS A 97 13.27 27.17 -5.76
CA HIS A 97 14.65 27.62 -5.96
C HIS A 97 15.11 28.54 -4.82
N ASN A 98 16.40 28.54 -4.52
CA ASN A 98 17.00 29.35 -3.46
C ASN A 98 17.41 30.72 -3.95
N GLY A 99 16.99 31.77 -3.25
CA GLY A 99 17.34 33.15 -3.55
C GLY A 99 16.56 33.72 -4.76
N THR A 100 17.08 34.81 -5.30
CA THR A 100 16.51 35.48 -6.48
C THR A 100 17.13 34.88 -7.74
N PRO A 101 16.34 34.32 -8.65
CA PRO A 101 16.86 33.67 -9.86
C PRO A 101 17.33 34.74 -10.85
N THR A 102 18.21 34.36 -11.76
CA THR A 102 18.48 35.14 -12.99
C THR A 102 17.67 34.48 -14.10
N LEU A 103 16.65 35.21 -14.61
CA LEU A 103 15.78 34.70 -15.66
C LEU A 103 16.59 34.29 -16.91
N GLY A 104 16.25 33.15 -17.50
CA GLY A 104 16.96 32.58 -18.65
C GLY A 104 18.32 31.93 -18.30
N THR A 105 18.72 31.88 -17.03
CA THR A 105 20.00 31.30 -16.60
C THR A 105 19.83 30.35 -15.40
N THR A 106 19.00 30.74 -14.41
CA THR A 106 18.77 29.95 -13.22
C THR A 106 17.58 29.04 -13.45
N ASP A 107 17.70 27.75 -13.14
CA ASP A 107 16.60 26.83 -13.14
C ASP A 107 15.51 27.27 -12.17
N ILE A 108 14.30 27.43 -12.67
CA ILE A 108 13.12 27.73 -11.88
C ILE A 108 12.45 26.42 -11.52
N THR A 109 12.59 26.01 -10.27
CA THR A 109 12.01 24.78 -9.74
C THR A 109 10.65 25.05 -9.12
N VAL A 110 9.67 24.22 -9.46
CA VAL A 110 8.27 24.35 -9.02
C VAL A 110 7.81 23.00 -8.52
N GLU A 111 7.45 22.94 -7.23
CA GLU A 111 7.00 21.72 -6.57
C GLU A 111 5.54 21.85 -6.12
N GLN A 112 4.83 20.74 -6.12
CA GLN A 112 3.49 20.70 -5.59
C GLN A 112 3.53 20.65 -4.06
N PHE A 113 2.85 21.56 -3.38
CA PHE A 113 2.75 21.57 -1.92
C PHE A 113 1.34 21.22 -1.39
N SER A 114 0.33 21.29 -2.23
CA SER A 114 -1.03 20.91 -1.84
C SER A 114 -1.70 20.16 -2.99
N GLY A 115 -2.47 19.16 -2.64
CA GLY A 115 -3.26 18.42 -3.61
C GLY A 115 -3.66 17.06 -3.06
N ALA A 116 -4.93 16.93 -2.72
CA ALA A 116 -5.52 15.63 -2.37
C ALA A 116 -5.52 14.66 -3.56
N GLY A 117 -5.34 15.19 -4.79
CA GLY A 117 -5.29 14.42 -6.02
C GLY A 117 -4.06 13.52 -6.18
N GLN A 118 -2.96 13.84 -5.51
CA GLN A 118 -1.66 13.19 -5.73
C GLN A 118 -1.43 11.91 -4.94
N ILE A 119 -2.26 11.62 -3.94
CA ILE A 119 -2.16 10.35 -3.22
C ILE A 119 -2.86 9.28 -4.06
N SER A 120 -2.10 8.34 -4.58
CA SER A 120 -2.65 7.15 -5.25
C SER A 120 -2.87 6.04 -4.25
N ALA A 121 -4.05 5.44 -4.27
CA ALA A 121 -4.31 4.24 -3.48
C ALA A 121 -3.61 3.03 -4.12
N GLY A 122 -2.86 2.27 -3.32
CA GLY A 122 -2.35 0.96 -3.71
C GLY A 122 -3.47 -0.09 -3.72
N ALA A 123 -3.14 -1.33 -4.12
CA ALA A 123 -4.12 -2.40 -4.32
C ALA A 123 -4.97 -2.74 -3.08
N ALA A 124 -4.46 -2.50 -1.87
CA ALA A 124 -5.18 -2.75 -0.62
C ALA A 124 -5.83 -1.50 -0.01
N LEU A 125 -5.83 -0.37 -0.76
CA LEU A 125 -6.41 0.89 -0.31
C LEU A 125 -7.46 1.37 -1.31
N THR A 126 -8.49 2.02 -0.80
CA THR A 126 -9.47 2.76 -1.60
C THR A 126 -9.36 4.24 -1.27
N LYS A 127 -9.30 5.08 -2.31
CA LYS A 127 -9.30 6.53 -2.13
C LYS A 127 -10.66 7.11 -2.47
N THR A 128 -11.22 7.89 -1.55
CA THR A 128 -12.45 8.65 -1.77
C THR A 128 -12.21 10.10 -1.35
N GLY A 129 -12.06 11.00 -2.33
CA GLY A 129 -11.68 12.39 -2.06
C GLY A 129 -10.29 12.45 -1.40
N ASN A 130 -10.23 12.98 -0.17
CA ASN A 130 -9.01 13.11 0.62
C ASN A 130 -8.79 11.97 1.62
N GLN A 131 -9.68 10.98 1.63
CA GLN A 131 -9.63 9.84 2.54
C GLN A 131 -9.02 8.63 1.86
N LEU A 132 -8.14 7.93 2.57
CA LEU A 132 -7.63 6.63 2.20
C LEU A 132 -8.19 5.59 3.17
N ASP A 133 -8.92 4.63 2.64
CA ASP A 133 -9.50 3.53 3.39
C ASP A 133 -8.75 2.24 3.11
N VAL A 134 -8.60 1.40 4.12
CA VAL A 134 -8.13 0.03 3.93
C VAL A 134 -9.28 -0.77 3.32
N ALA A 135 -9.03 -1.38 2.17
CA ALA A 135 -10.00 -2.26 1.53
C ALA A 135 -10.02 -3.60 2.27
N VAL A 136 -10.96 -3.78 3.17
CA VAL A 136 -11.20 -5.05 3.86
C VAL A 136 -12.25 -5.87 3.13
N ASP A 137 -12.16 -7.19 3.21
CA ASP A 137 -13.09 -8.12 2.56
C ASP A 137 -14.28 -8.51 3.45
N ASP A 138 -14.29 -8.04 4.70
CA ASP A 138 -15.28 -8.37 5.72
C ASP A 138 -15.49 -9.88 5.97
N SER A 139 -14.61 -10.70 5.44
CA SER A 139 -14.60 -12.14 5.66
C SER A 139 -13.38 -12.60 6.47
N THR A 140 -12.23 -11.99 6.22
CA THR A 140 -10.95 -12.30 6.88
C THR A 140 -10.44 -11.14 7.74
N LEU A 141 -10.53 -9.93 7.22
CA LEU A 141 -10.15 -8.70 7.89
C LEU A 141 -11.37 -7.81 8.09
N GLU A 142 -11.42 -7.12 9.21
CA GLU A 142 -12.44 -6.11 9.51
C GLU A 142 -11.81 -4.88 10.14
N ILE A 143 -12.49 -3.73 10.02
CA ILE A 143 -12.19 -2.54 10.80
C ILE A 143 -13.18 -2.48 11.96
N SER A 144 -12.66 -2.51 13.18
CA SER A 144 -13.46 -2.42 14.39
C SER A 144 -12.83 -1.42 15.34
N SER A 145 -13.59 -0.40 15.77
CA SER A 145 -13.11 0.67 16.63
C SER A 145 -11.82 1.33 16.13
N ASP A 146 -11.79 1.66 14.82
CA ASP A 146 -10.64 2.27 14.11
C ASP A 146 -9.38 1.42 14.07
N ALA A 147 -9.48 0.13 14.40
CA ALA A 147 -8.38 -0.83 14.30
C ALA A 147 -8.63 -1.86 13.19
N LEU A 148 -7.60 -2.10 12.39
CA LEU A 148 -7.58 -3.22 11.45
C LEU A 148 -7.27 -4.49 12.22
N GLN A 149 -8.16 -5.46 12.17
CA GLN A 149 -8.00 -6.73 12.88
C GLN A 149 -8.47 -7.92 12.04
N ILE A 150 -8.06 -9.11 12.48
CA ILE A 150 -8.63 -10.35 11.95
C ILE A 150 -10.06 -10.47 12.49
N LYS A 151 -11.02 -10.70 11.60
CA LYS A 151 -12.42 -10.82 11.98
C LYS A 151 -12.62 -11.91 13.04
N THR A 152 -13.39 -11.60 14.07
CA THR A 152 -13.65 -12.54 15.18
C THR A 152 -14.33 -13.83 14.73
N THR A 153 -15.06 -13.78 13.62
CA THR A 153 -15.71 -14.94 12.98
C THR A 153 -14.89 -15.53 11.84
N TYR A 154 -13.58 -15.21 11.77
CA TYR A 154 -12.70 -15.73 10.71
C TYR A 154 -12.74 -17.26 10.65
N PRO A 155 -13.16 -17.85 9.53
CA PRO A 155 -13.34 -19.31 9.43
C PRO A 155 -12.02 -20.08 9.33
N GLY A 156 -10.89 -19.39 9.40
CA GLY A 156 -9.56 -19.95 9.19
C GLY A 156 -9.12 -19.87 7.72
N GLN A 157 -7.83 -20.02 7.50
CA GLN A 157 -7.23 -19.98 6.18
C GLN A 157 -6.54 -21.30 5.87
N THR A 158 -7.04 -22.01 4.89
CA THR A 158 -6.49 -23.33 4.47
C THR A 158 -5.10 -23.22 3.83
N SER A 159 -4.71 -22.03 3.41
CA SER A 159 -3.40 -21.75 2.82
C SER A 159 -2.28 -21.47 3.84
N ILE A 160 -2.59 -21.39 5.14
CA ILE A 160 -1.54 -21.27 6.17
C ILE A 160 -0.90 -22.65 6.37
N THR A 161 0.23 -22.85 5.72
CA THR A 161 0.99 -24.12 5.80
C THR A 161 2.12 -24.10 6.81
N THR A 162 2.50 -22.91 7.29
CA THR A 162 3.59 -22.73 8.24
C THR A 162 3.17 -21.78 9.35
N LEU A 163 3.22 -22.24 10.58
CA LEU A 163 3.10 -21.42 11.78
C LEU A 163 4.48 -21.37 12.47
N GLY A 164 4.88 -20.19 12.94
CA GLY A 164 6.03 -20.07 13.82
C GLY A 164 5.78 -20.69 15.20
N THR A 165 6.63 -20.40 16.17
CA THR A 165 6.47 -20.87 17.54
C THR A 165 5.18 -20.31 18.15
N ILE A 166 4.27 -21.17 18.57
CA ILE A 166 3.09 -20.79 19.35
C ILE A 166 3.49 -20.90 20.83
N ALA A 167 3.80 -19.76 21.44
CA ALA A 167 4.25 -19.71 22.83
C ALA A 167 3.12 -19.89 23.86
N THR A 168 1.92 -19.46 23.50
CA THR A 168 0.71 -19.57 24.34
C THR A 168 -0.51 -19.85 23.46
N GLY A 169 -1.39 -20.72 23.91
CA GLY A 169 -2.63 -21.03 23.18
C GLY A 169 -3.31 -22.27 23.77
N THR A 170 -4.61 -22.40 23.51
CA THR A 170 -5.38 -23.61 23.84
C THR A 170 -5.71 -24.30 22.53
N TRP A 171 -5.35 -25.59 22.42
CA TRP A 171 -5.76 -26.42 21.29
C TRP A 171 -7.20 -26.88 21.49
N ASN A 172 -8.14 -26.21 20.84
CA ASN A 172 -9.58 -26.52 20.94
C ASN A 172 -10.13 -27.14 19.66
N ALA A 173 -9.32 -27.90 18.96
CA ALA A 173 -9.64 -28.55 17.70
C ALA A 173 -9.66 -30.09 17.87
N THR A 174 -9.85 -30.81 16.76
CA THR A 174 -9.72 -32.26 16.73
C THR A 174 -8.38 -32.70 17.30
N ALA A 175 -8.39 -33.78 18.08
CA ALA A 175 -7.15 -34.31 18.69
C ALA A 175 -6.06 -34.53 17.64
N ILE A 176 -4.83 -34.11 17.97
CA ILE A 176 -3.68 -34.32 17.09
C ILE A 176 -3.42 -35.83 16.97
N GLY A 177 -3.50 -36.34 15.74
CA GLY A 177 -3.28 -37.75 15.46
C GLY A 177 -1.84 -38.22 15.77
N THR A 178 -1.68 -39.52 16.00
CA THR A 178 -0.39 -40.14 16.39
C THR A 178 0.69 -39.95 15.35
N THR A 179 0.39 -39.89 14.07
CA THR A 179 1.33 -39.63 12.97
C THR A 179 1.83 -38.19 12.93
N LYS A 180 1.27 -37.29 13.74
CA LYS A 180 1.61 -35.87 13.86
C LYS A 180 2.14 -35.54 15.25
N GLY A 181 2.53 -36.53 16.05
CA GLY A 181 3.09 -36.33 17.38
C GLY A 181 2.08 -36.17 18.51
N GLY A 182 0.76 -36.21 18.20
CA GLY A 182 -0.28 -36.28 19.22
C GLY A 182 -0.57 -37.71 19.66
N THR A 183 -1.47 -37.89 20.64
CA THR A 183 -1.95 -39.18 21.08
C THR A 183 -3.16 -39.71 20.29
N GLY A 184 -3.89 -38.83 19.62
CA GLY A 184 -5.17 -39.11 18.98
C GLY A 184 -6.31 -39.35 19.96
N LEU A 185 -6.05 -39.26 21.27
CA LEU A 185 -7.01 -39.51 22.34
C LEU A 185 -7.65 -38.20 22.80
N THR A 186 -8.93 -38.23 23.11
CA THR A 186 -9.70 -37.07 23.57
C THR A 186 -10.02 -37.12 25.07
N SER A 187 -9.78 -38.25 25.73
CA SER A 187 -10.06 -38.44 27.16
C SER A 187 -9.13 -39.49 27.79
N TYR A 188 -8.92 -39.36 29.07
CA TYR A 188 -8.15 -40.29 29.92
C TYR A 188 -8.87 -40.48 31.25
N SER A 189 -8.75 -41.67 31.84
CA SER A 189 -9.18 -41.94 33.20
C SER A 189 -7.99 -41.96 34.13
N THR A 190 -8.19 -41.74 35.43
CA THR A 190 -7.14 -41.81 36.45
C THR A 190 -6.50 -43.20 36.43
N GLY A 191 -5.17 -43.22 36.27
CA GLY A 191 -4.39 -44.44 36.25
C GLY A 191 -4.26 -45.11 34.86
N ASP A 192 -4.85 -44.54 33.81
CA ASP A 192 -4.64 -45.02 32.45
C ASP A 192 -3.15 -44.93 32.03
N ILE A 193 -2.72 -45.93 31.29
CA ILE A 193 -1.40 -45.96 30.63
C ILE A 193 -1.63 -45.85 29.13
N ILE A 194 -0.94 -44.90 28.46
CA ILE A 194 -0.96 -44.82 27.01
C ILE A 194 0.01 -45.84 26.44
N ARG A 195 -0.44 -46.72 25.58
CA ARG A 195 0.35 -47.73 24.90
C ARG A 195 0.15 -47.74 23.41
N ALA A 196 1.12 -48.25 22.67
CA ALA A 196 0.91 -48.58 21.27
C ALA A 196 -0.03 -49.80 21.19
N SER A 197 -1.15 -49.66 20.50
CA SER A 197 -2.12 -50.74 20.25
C SER A 197 -2.04 -51.28 18.81
N GLY A 198 -1.21 -50.67 17.98
CA GLY A 198 -0.92 -51.07 16.61
C GLY A 198 0.11 -50.12 16.00
N ALA A 199 0.52 -50.32 14.75
CA ALA A 199 1.39 -49.44 14.05
C ALA A 199 0.76 -48.04 13.96
N ASN A 200 1.47 -47.04 14.45
CA ASN A 200 1.01 -45.62 14.45
C ASN A 200 -0.32 -45.38 15.19
N THR A 201 -0.68 -46.25 16.12
CA THR A 201 -1.92 -46.15 16.90
C THR A 201 -1.63 -46.23 18.38
N LEU A 202 -2.07 -45.22 19.15
CA LEU A 202 -2.03 -45.23 20.60
C LEU A 202 -3.43 -45.51 21.17
N ALA A 203 -3.47 -46.19 22.28
CA ALA A 203 -4.71 -46.45 23.04
C ALA A 203 -4.42 -46.34 24.55
N ALA A 204 -5.43 -45.91 25.30
CA ALA A 204 -5.40 -46.03 26.75
C ALA A 204 -5.56 -47.46 27.17
N LEU A 205 -4.70 -47.90 28.09
CA LEU A 205 -4.89 -49.15 28.86
C LEU A 205 -5.36 -48.70 30.24
N SER A 206 -6.62 -49.03 30.53
CA SER A 206 -7.24 -48.69 31.81
C SER A 206 -6.54 -49.37 32.97
N LEU A 207 -6.52 -48.71 34.12
CA LEU A 207 -5.91 -49.20 35.36
C LEU A 207 -6.47 -50.63 35.67
N GLY A 208 -5.55 -51.55 35.90
CA GLY A 208 -5.89 -52.89 36.31
C GLY A 208 -6.52 -52.96 37.71
N ALA A 209 -7.24 -54.05 38.01
CA ALA A 209 -7.76 -54.28 39.33
C ALA A 209 -6.64 -54.42 40.38
N SER A 210 -6.97 -54.18 41.64
CA SER A 210 -6.02 -54.34 42.73
C SER A 210 -5.33 -55.73 42.70
N GLY A 211 -3.98 -55.73 42.87
CA GLY A 211 -3.19 -56.95 42.82
C GLY A 211 -2.76 -57.40 41.42
N LYS A 212 -3.23 -56.75 40.37
CA LYS A 212 -2.77 -57.04 38.99
C LYS A 212 -1.47 -56.31 38.68
N ILE A 213 -0.62 -56.94 37.92
CA ILE A 213 0.65 -56.38 37.41
C ILE A 213 0.57 -56.13 35.92
N LEU A 214 1.31 -55.12 35.45
CA LEU A 214 1.49 -54.87 34.05
C LEU A 214 2.44 -55.91 33.45
N GLN A 215 1.98 -56.67 32.46
CA GLN A 215 2.77 -57.74 31.84
C GLN A 215 2.53 -57.81 30.33
N SER A 216 3.37 -58.57 29.65
CA SER A 216 3.20 -58.88 28.24
C SER A 216 2.49 -60.25 28.09
N ASN A 217 1.51 -60.33 27.21
CA ASN A 217 0.92 -61.59 26.82
C ASN A 217 1.49 -62.13 25.48
N GLY A 218 2.65 -61.60 25.05
CA GLY A 218 3.30 -61.92 23.78
C GLY A 218 2.84 -61.10 22.59
N SER A 219 1.71 -60.38 22.69
CA SER A 219 1.17 -59.53 21.64
C SER A 219 0.94 -58.08 22.11
N ASN A 220 0.57 -57.90 23.35
CA ASN A 220 0.23 -56.61 23.94
C ASN A 220 0.70 -56.50 25.40
N VAL A 221 0.77 -55.25 25.85
CA VAL A 221 0.89 -54.95 27.29
C VAL A 221 -0.53 -55.02 27.88
N VAL A 222 -0.67 -55.81 28.96
CA VAL A 222 -1.93 -56.06 29.66
C VAL A 222 -1.75 -56.12 31.16
N TYR A 223 -2.81 -55.98 31.94
CA TYR A 223 -2.78 -56.32 33.38
C TYR A 223 -3.16 -57.79 33.59
N GLY A 224 -2.42 -58.49 34.37
CA GLY A 224 -2.69 -59.90 34.68
C GLY A 224 -2.28 -60.26 36.11
N ASP A 225 -2.52 -61.48 36.51
CA ASP A 225 -2.13 -62.03 37.79
C ASP A 225 -0.60 -62.29 37.87
N ILE A 226 -0.05 -62.22 39.05
CA ILE A 226 1.27 -62.73 39.28
C ILE A 226 1.17 -64.26 39.17
N ASP A 227 1.68 -64.76 38.05
CA ASP A 227 1.80 -66.20 37.86
C ASP A 227 3.12 -66.66 38.52
N GLY A 228 3.06 -67.52 39.54
CA GLY A 228 4.20 -67.99 40.23
C GLY A 228 5.14 -68.87 39.39
N GLY A 229 4.85 -69.10 38.13
CA GLY A 229 5.55 -69.96 37.21
C GLY A 229 5.43 -71.43 37.60
N THR A 230 5.27 -72.31 36.62
CA THR A 230 5.47 -73.74 36.83
C THR A 230 6.95 -74.06 36.75
N PHE A 231 7.52 -74.45 37.81
CA PHE A 231 8.90 -74.94 37.88
C PHE A 231 8.97 -76.38 37.40
#